data_98da28b9fd5200a64c1e7ff1ef0a1216
#
_entry.id   98da28b9fd5200a64c1e7ff1ef0a1216
#
_cell.length_a   1.000
_cell.length_b   1.000
_cell.length_c   1.000
_cell.angle_alpha   90.00
_cell.angle_beta   90.00
_cell.angle_gamma   90.00
#
_symmetry.space_group_name_H-M   'P 1'
#
loop_
_entity.id
_entity.type
_entity.pdbx_description
1 polymer ?
#
loop_
_entity_poly.entity_id
_entity_poly.type
_entity_poly.pdbx_seq_one_letter_code
_entity_poly.pdbx_strand_id
1 'polypeptide(L)'
;MFIHVKDGKIVKVEGDPSHPITQGRLCPRCIALDEVVYHKDRLLSPMKRAREDRGKDAWEKISWVEAYDLLEEKIRGFQENYGAECIFTLTGTGRESTLYAPVYGPAIMNTPNGASTYPFSGEACYGPRATIVNYLLGAGVPEIDSAQFFPDRYDDPRWVCPKYIMVWGKDPLYSSPDGFFGHSIIDIMKRGAKIITVDPRLTWLGAHSEYHLQLRPGTDAAVGMGFLNVIISEDLYDHDFVEKWCYGFEELFEAVKPWTPEKVQEVSWVDPEQLVGAARAFATNAPSTATWGVALDQSKQSTQA
;
A
#
# COMPACT_ATOMS: atom_id res chain seq x y z
N MET A 1 16.29 13.20 6.71
CA MET A 1 16.40 13.08 8.19
C MET A 1 17.83 13.27 8.60
N PHE A 2 18.05 13.76 9.81
CA PHE A 2 19.37 13.88 10.44
C PHE A 2 19.57 12.78 11.46
N ILE A 3 20.74 12.15 11.43
CA ILE A 3 21.17 11.17 12.41
C ILE A 3 22.37 11.76 13.15
N HIS A 4 22.20 12.05 14.43
CA HIS A 4 23.26 12.59 15.28
C HIS A 4 24.05 11.42 15.88
N VAL A 5 25.36 11.45 15.66
CA VAL A 5 26.27 10.41 16.15
C VAL A 5 27.26 11.06 17.12
N LYS A 6 27.40 10.45 18.29
CA LYS A 6 28.41 10.81 19.31
C LYS A 6 29.16 9.53 19.71
N ASP A 7 30.47 9.59 19.68
CA ASP A 7 31.34 8.45 20.08
C ASP A 7 30.97 7.12 19.33
N GLY A 8 30.65 7.23 18.04
CA GLY A 8 30.25 6.10 17.20
C GLY A 8 28.84 5.56 17.45
N LYS A 9 28.03 6.22 18.27
CA LYS A 9 26.65 5.79 18.57
C LYS A 9 25.63 6.84 18.14
N ILE A 10 24.50 6.39 17.62
CA ILE A 10 23.35 7.23 17.36
C ILE A 10 22.80 7.73 18.69
N VAL A 11 22.67 9.04 18.85
CA VAL A 11 22.14 9.68 20.06
C VAL A 11 20.83 10.41 19.81
N LYS A 12 20.50 10.68 18.55
CA LYS A 12 19.22 11.32 18.17
C LYS A 12 18.94 11.11 16.70
N VAL A 13 17.67 10.92 16.37
CA VAL A 13 17.14 10.95 15.00
C VAL A 13 16.09 12.05 14.92
N GLU A 14 16.17 12.90 13.93
CA GLU A 14 15.19 13.96 13.70
C GLU A 14 14.95 14.23 12.20
N GLY A 15 13.80 14.80 11.90
CA GLY A 15 13.47 15.17 10.54
C GLY A 15 14.26 16.39 10.08
N ASP A 16 14.49 16.47 8.77
CA ASP A 16 15.09 17.62 8.13
C ASP A 16 14.00 18.67 7.82
N PRO A 17 13.94 19.81 8.51
CA PRO A 17 12.94 20.84 8.24
C PRO A 17 13.04 21.46 6.85
N SER A 18 14.22 21.38 6.21
CA SER A 18 14.43 21.90 4.87
C SER A 18 13.99 20.95 3.77
N HIS A 19 13.63 19.71 4.10
CA HIS A 19 13.19 18.75 3.10
C HIS A 19 11.82 19.17 2.53
N PRO A 20 11.70 19.36 1.20
CA PRO A 20 10.54 20.00 0.59
C PRO A 20 9.22 19.24 0.82
N ILE A 21 9.26 17.90 0.91
CA ILE A 21 8.06 17.06 1.07
C ILE A 21 7.75 16.85 2.54
N THR A 22 8.71 16.33 3.31
CA THR A 22 8.45 15.92 4.71
C THR A 22 8.47 17.07 5.71
N GLN A 23 9.20 18.17 5.39
CA GLN A 23 9.27 19.36 6.23
C GLN A 23 9.59 19.05 7.70
N GLY A 24 10.54 18.16 7.94
CA GLY A 24 10.93 17.73 9.27
C GLY A 24 10.07 16.62 9.89
N ARG A 25 9.05 16.13 9.22
CA ARG A 25 8.20 15.05 9.72
C ARG A 25 8.87 13.70 9.50
N LEU A 26 8.78 12.82 10.49
CA LEU A 26 9.25 11.43 10.44
C LEU A 26 8.17 10.49 10.94
N CYS A 27 8.19 9.27 10.44
CA CYS A 27 7.36 8.21 10.98
C CYS A 27 7.94 7.69 12.33
N PRO A 28 7.12 7.12 13.21
CA PRO A 28 7.57 6.57 14.49
C PRO A 28 8.72 5.56 14.36
N ARG A 29 8.74 4.79 13.26
CA ARG A 29 9.83 3.83 12.97
C ARG A 29 11.18 4.50 12.76
N CYS A 30 11.19 5.66 12.11
CA CYS A 30 12.42 6.43 11.93
C CYS A 30 12.88 7.07 13.25
N ILE A 31 11.94 7.54 14.07
CA ILE A 31 12.24 8.15 15.38
C ILE A 31 12.86 7.12 16.33
N ALA A 32 12.35 5.88 16.30
CA ALA A 32 12.83 4.77 17.13
C ALA A 32 13.99 3.98 16.48
N LEU A 33 14.72 4.55 15.52
CA LEU A 33 15.78 3.85 14.80
C LEU A 33 16.92 3.41 15.72
N ASP A 34 17.29 4.22 16.70
CA ASP A 34 18.31 3.90 17.70
C ASP A 34 17.91 2.71 18.56
N GLU A 35 16.65 2.60 18.97
CA GLU A 35 16.12 1.45 19.71
C GLU A 35 16.23 0.16 18.91
N VAL A 36 15.96 0.23 17.58
CA VAL A 36 16.10 -0.91 16.68
C VAL A 36 17.58 -1.32 16.51
N VAL A 37 18.45 -0.33 16.30
CA VAL A 37 19.87 -0.55 16.07
C VAL A 37 20.56 -1.13 17.32
N TYR A 38 20.20 -0.64 18.50
CA TYR A 38 20.83 -1.05 19.76
C TYR A 38 19.99 -2.01 20.61
N HIS A 39 18.96 -2.60 20.03
CA HIS A 39 18.11 -3.53 20.76
C HIS A 39 18.95 -4.70 21.31
N LYS A 40 18.73 -5.06 22.57
CA LYS A 40 19.48 -6.11 23.26
C LYS A 40 19.43 -7.48 22.59
N ASP A 41 18.30 -7.78 21.92
CA ASP A 41 18.08 -9.06 21.24
C ASP A 41 18.43 -9.00 19.74
N ARG A 42 19.07 -7.90 19.28
CA ARG A 42 19.53 -7.80 17.91
C ARG A 42 20.60 -8.83 17.62
N LEU A 43 20.43 -9.59 16.53
CA LEU A 43 21.44 -10.52 16.05
C LEU A 43 22.65 -9.75 15.50
N LEU A 44 23.81 -9.97 16.07
CA LEU A 44 25.07 -9.30 15.70
C LEU A 44 26.04 -10.21 14.94
N SER A 45 25.73 -11.50 14.84
CA SER A 45 26.53 -12.50 14.15
C SER A 45 25.64 -13.56 13.52
N PRO A 46 26.12 -14.28 12.49
CA PRO A 46 25.42 -15.44 11.97
C PRO A 46 25.25 -16.50 13.06
N MET A 47 24.24 -17.31 12.91
CA MET A 47 23.96 -18.41 13.84
C MET A 47 23.61 -19.65 13.05
N LYS A 48 24.11 -20.81 13.49
CA LYS A 48 23.73 -22.12 12.95
C LYS A 48 22.99 -22.95 13.99
N ARG A 49 22.26 -23.93 13.53
CA ARG A 49 21.59 -24.94 14.38
C ARG A 49 21.56 -26.28 13.65
N ALA A 50 21.78 -27.34 14.39
CA ALA A 50 21.68 -28.70 13.85
C ALA A 50 20.22 -28.98 13.38
N ARG A 51 20.07 -29.84 12.37
CA ARG A 51 18.77 -30.15 11.78
C ARG A 51 17.82 -30.82 12.78
N GLU A 52 18.35 -31.68 13.63
CA GLU A 52 17.65 -32.41 14.70
C GLU A 52 17.12 -31.48 15.80
N ASP A 53 17.69 -30.26 15.90
CA ASP A 53 17.30 -29.27 16.88
C ASP A 53 16.29 -28.24 16.31
N ARG A 54 15.73 -28.50 15.15
CA ARG A 54 14.65 -27.65 14.59
C ARG A 54 13.50 -27.58 15.58
N GLY A 55 13.01 -26.35 15.82
CA GLY A 55 11.97 -26.06 16.80
C GLY A 55 12.48 -25.77 18.21
N LYS A 56 13.77 -26.03 18.51
CA LYS A 56 14.40 -25.70 19.78
C LYS A 56 15.22 -24.42 19.65
N ASP A 57 15.43 -23.70 20.75
CA ASP A 57 16.31 -22.53 20.82
C ASP A 57 17.76 -22.96 21.07
N ALA A 58 18.28 -23.79 20.14
CA ALA A 58 19.63 -24.38 20.20
C ALA A 58 20.55 -23.72 19.17
N TRP A 59 20.63 -22.39 19.17
CA TRP A 59 21.44 -21.64 18.23
C TRP A 59 22.88 -21.45 18.72
N GLU A 60 23.82 -21.71 17.86
CA GLU A 60 25.27 -21.51 18.05
C GLU A 60 25.72 -20.31 17.20
N LYS A 61 26.39 -19.34 17.81
CA LYS A 61 27.01 -18.22 17.08
C LYS A 61 28.24 -18.72 16.30
N ILE A 62 28.32 -18.29 15.04
CA ILE A 62 29.47 -18.60 14.17
C ILE A 62 30.03 -17.30 13.57
N SER A 63 31.24 -17.40 12.99
CA SER A 63 31.80 -16.27 12.25
C SER A 63 31.15 -16.11 10.87
N TRP A 64 31.29 -14.93 10.27
CA TRP A 64 30.83 -14.69 8.90
C TRP A 64 31.59 -15.56 7.89
N VAL A 65 32.88 -15.83 8.13
CA VAL A 65 33.68 -16.72 7.27
C VAL A 65 33.09 -18.13 7.31
N GLU A 66 32.87 -18.68 8.49
CA GLU A 66 32.25 -20.00 8.65
C GLU A 66 30.84 -20.06 8.00
N ALA A 67 30.06 -18.98 8.12
CA ALA A 67 28.75 -18.93 7.50
C ALA A 67 28.81 -18.97 5.97
N TYR A 68 29.75 -18.23 5.37
CA TYR A 68 29.96 -18.26 3.92
C TYR A 68 30.52 -19.58 3.42
N ASP A 69 31.46 -20.17 4.13
CA ASP A 69 32.02 -21.49 3.79
C ASP A 69 30.94 -22.58 3.81
N LEU A 70 30.07 -22.57 4.82
CA LEU A 70 28.93 -23.48 4.91
C LEU A 70 27.93 -23.28 3.78
N LEU A 71 27.61 -22.02 3.43
CA LEU A 71 26.71 -21.71 2.32
C LEU A 71 27.30 -22.17 0.99
N GLU A 72 28.59 -21.88 0.74
CA GLU A 72 29.27 -22.30 -0.48
C GLU A 72 29.29 -23.81 -0.61
N GLU A 73 29.70 -24.53 0.44
CA GLU A 73 29.73 -26.00 0.49
C GLU A 73 28.36 -26.59 0.12
N LYS A 74 27.27 -26.07 0.76
CA LYS A 74 25.92 -26.61 0.52
C LYS A 74 25.41 -26.29 -0.88
N ILE A 75 25.59 -25.05 -1.33
CA ILE A 75 25.11 -24.62 -2.65
C ILE A 75 25.85 -25.42 -3.74
N ARG A 76 27.19 -25.52 -3.69
CA ARG A 76 27.95 -26.29 -4.65
C ARG A 76 27.58 -27.78 -4.61
N GLY A 77 27.47 -28.35 -3.41
CA GLY A 77 27.05 -29.73 -3.28
C GLY A 77 25.67 -30.03 -3.87
N PHE A 78 24.71 -29.11 -3.75
CA PHE A 78 23.42 -29.27 -4.40
C PHE A 78 23.53 -29.13 -5.93
N GLN A 79 24.29 -28.17 -6.42
CA GLN A 79 24.51 -27.98 -7.85
C GLN A 79 25.17 -29.17 -8.51
N GLU A 80 26.18 -29.73 -7.88
CA GLU A 80 26.92 -30.89 -8.38
C GLU A 80 26.08 -32.18 -8.38
N ASN A 81 25.25 -32.38 -7.36
CA ASN A 81 24.50 -33.63 -7.23
C ASN A 81 23.12 -33.59 -7.96
N TYR A 82 22.53 -32.42 -8.14
CA TYR A 82 21.13 -32.29 -8.61
C TYR A 82 20.96 -31.24 -9.71
N GLY A 83 21.99 -30.55 -10.14
CA GLY A 83 21.91 -29.42 -11.04
C GLY A 83 21.51 -28.10 -10.36
N ALA A 84 21.79 -26.98 -11.02
CA ALA A 84 21.48 -25.66 -10.49
C ALA A 84 19.96 -25.42 -10.31
N GLU A 85 19.15 -26.11 -11.07
CA GLU A 85 17.69 -26.04 -11.07
C GLU A 85 17.05 -26.54 -9.76
N CYS A 86 17.79 -27.26 -8.93
CA CYS A 86 17.30 -27.67 -7.60
C CYS A 86 17.25 -26.51 -6.60
N ILE A 87 17.91 -25.39 -6.91
CA ILE A 87 17.93 -24.20 -6.09
C ILE A 87 16.82 -23.24 -6.55
N PHE A 88 16.04 -22.76 -5.61
CA PHE A 88 14.98 -21.82 -5.84
C PHE A 88 15.19 -20.56 -4.98
N THR A 89 15.15 -19.39 -5.59
CA THR A 89 15.25 -18.11 -4.88
C THR A 89 13.88 -17.49 -4.71
N LEU A 90 13.52 -17.13 -3.48
CA LEU A 90 12.29 -16.47 -3.15
C LEU A 90 12.58 -15.06 -2.62
N THR A 91 12.02 -14.07 -3.27
CA THR A 91 12.19 -12.67 -2.87
C THR A 91 10.88 -12.08 -2.39
N GLY A 92 10.95 -11.28 -1.31
CA GLY A 92 9.79 -10.54 -0.79
C GLY A 92 9.59 -9.20 -1.49
N THR A 93 8.65 -8.41 -0.99
CA THR A 93 8.45 -7.02 -1.36
C THR A 93 9.36 -6.13 -0.52
N GLY A 94 10.17 -5.40 -1.14
CA GLY A 94 11.02 -4.35 -0.60
C GLY A 94 11.73 -3.76 -1.80
N ARG A 95 11.90 -2.46 -1.86
CA ARG A 95 12.45 -1.83 -3.06
C ARG A 95 13.79 -2.43 -3.45
N GLU A 96 14.66 -2.62 -2.48
CA GLU A 96 15.98 -3.23 -2.70
C GLU A 96 15.86 -4.70 -3.09
N SER A 97 15.06 -5.48 -2.38
CA SER A 97 14.87 -6.90 -2.70
C SER A 97 14.15 -7.12 -4.03
N THR A 98 13.24 -6.23 -4.41
CA THR A 98 12.54 -6.31 -5.70
C THR A 98 13.47 -5.97 -6.87
N LEU A 99 14.40 -5.02 -6.70
CA LEU A 99 15.32 -4.60 -7.75
C LEU A 99 16.54 -5.51 -7.87
N TYR A 100 17.11 -5.93 -6.76
CA TYR A 100 18.42 -6.62 -6.75
C TYR A 100 18.30 -8.14 -6.61
N ALA A 101 17.39 -8.64 -5.79
CA ALA A 101 17.32 -10.08 -5.54
C ALA A 101 16.96 -10.93 -6.77
N PRO A 102 16.08 -10.49 -7.70
CA PRO A 102 15.86 -11.23 -8.95
C PRO A 102 17.11 -11.34 -9.83
N VAL A 103 18.03 -10.39 -9.70
CA VAL A 103 19.29 -10.39 -10.46
C VAL A 103 20.37 -11.19 -9.71
N TYR A 104 20.55 -10.93 -8.44
CA TYR A 104 21.60 -11.58 -7.63
C TYR A 104 21.31 -13.06 -7.37
N GLY A 105 20.06 -13.45 -7.14
CA GLY A 105 19.71 -14.85 -6.94
C GLY A 105 20.13 -15.73 -8.11
N PRO A 106 19.68 -15.49 -9.35
CA PRO A 106 20.13 -16.22 -10.52
C PRO A 106 21.63 -16.08 -10.78
N ALA A 107 22.21 -14.90 -10.66
CA ALA A 107 23.63 -14.67 -10.94
C ALA A 107 24.57 -15.35 -9.93
N ILE A 108 24.23 -15.31 -8.64
CA ILE A 108 25.05 -15.92 -7.57
C ILE A 108 24.81 -17.42 -7.48
N MET A 109 23.54 -17.85 -7.56
CA MET A 109 23.17 -19.26 -7.40
C MET A 109 23.18 -20.04 -8.72
N ASN A 110 23.43 -19.36 -9.83
CA ASN A 110 23.41 -19.95 -11.18
C ASN A 110 22.13 -20.77 -11.47
N THR A 111 20.99 -20.32 -10.97
CA THR A 111 19.70 -20.98 -11.13
C THR A 111 18.72 -20.11 -11.92
N PRO A 112 17.96 -20.68 -12.86
CA PRO A 112 16.86 -19.96 -13.52
C PRO A 112 15.63 -19.84 -12.61
N ASN A 113 15.58 -20.58 -11.49
CA ASN A 113 14.42 -20.69 -10.63
C ASN A 113 14.39 -19.54 -9.62
N GLY A 114 13.58 -18.56 -9.91
CA GLY A 114 13.35 -17.43 -9.01
C GLY A 114 11.88 -17.06 -9.00
N ALA A 115 11.34 -16.87 -7.81
CA ALA A 115 10.03 -16.24 -7.64
C ALA A 115 10.22 -14.86 -7.04
N SER A 116 9.80 -13.87 -7.80
CA SER A 116 9.60 -12.54 -7.24
C SER A 116 8.21 -12.47 -6.60
N THR A 117 7.99 -11.43 -5.83
CA THR A 117 6.69 -11.13 -5.22
C THR A 117 5.53 -11.08 -6.22
N TYR A 118 5.80 -10.80 -7.48
CA TYR A 118 4.76 -10.61 -8.49
C TYR A 118 3.95 -11.88 -8.81
N PRO A 119 4.53 -13.07 -9.04
CA PRO A 119 3.73 -14.26 -9.31
C PRO A 119 3.10 -14.90 -8.07
N PHE A 120 3.65 -14.71 -6.87
CA PHE A 120 3.24 -15.48 -5.68
C PHE A 120 2.66 -14.65 -4.54
N SER A 121 3.01 -13.39 -4.41
CA SER A 121 2.43 -12.49 -3.42
C SER A 121 1.89 -11.20 -4.02
N GLY A 122 2.17 -10.93 -5.27
CA GLY A 122 1.62 -9.81 -5.99
C GLY A 122 0.10 -9.89 -6.13
N GLU A 123 -0.45 -11.11 -6.16
CA GLU A 123 -1.90 -11.33 -6.15
C GLU A 123 -2.58 -10.91 -4.85
N ALA A 124 -1.83 -10.83 -3.77
CA ALA A 124 -2.32 -10.37 -2.47
C ALA A 124 -1.72 -9.03 -2.03
N CYS A 125 -1.23 -8.22 -2.95
CA CYS A 125 -0.62 -6.93 -2.70
C CYS A 125 -0.89 -5.98 -3.87
N TYR A 126 0.16 -5.50 -4.56
CA TYR A 126 0.01 -4.60 -5.72
C TYR A 126 -0.45 -5.27 -7.02
N GLY A 127 -0.46 -6.57 -7.09
CA GLY A 127 -0.83 -7.30 -8.30
C GLY A 127 -2.22 -6.96 -8.82
N PRO A 128 -3.28 -7.07 -8.01
CA PRO A 128 -4.64 -6.75 -8.43
C PRO A 128 -4.77 -5.33 -8.97
N ARG A 129 -4.31 -4.33 -8.20
CA ARG A 129 -4.40 -2.93 -8.65
C ARG A 129 -3.55 -2.63 -9.87
N ALA A 130 -2.33 -3.14 -9.93
CA ALA A 130 -1.47 -2.93 -11.08
C ALA A 130 -2.08 -3.54 -12.35
N THR A 131 -2.69 -4.72 -12.23
CA THR A 131 -3.36 -5.39 -13.34
C THR A 131 -4.58 -4.61 -13.81
N ILE A 132 -5.50 -4.29 -12.89
CA ILE A 132 -6.77 -3.65 -13.27
C ILE A 132 -6.57 -2.21 -13.75
N VAL A 133 -5.70 -1.43 -13.11
CA VAL A 133 -5.43 -0.06 -13.51
C VAL A 133 -4.74 -0.01 -14.88
N ASN A 134 -3.78 -0.90 -15.14
CA ASN A 134 -3.19 -1.01 -16.48
C ASN A 134 -4.20 -1.43 -17.52
N TYR A 135 -5.12 -2.32 -17.17
CA TYR A 135 -6.18 -2.77 -18.10
C TYR A 135 -7.19 -1.65 -18.38
N LEU A 136 -7.64 -0.92 -17.37
CA LEU A 136 -8.66 0.12 -17.51
C LEU A 136 -8.11 1.44 -18.05
N LEU A 137 -6.92 1.85 -17.58
CA LEU A 137 -6.35 3.18 -17.86
C LEU A 137 -5.14 3.14 -18.81
N GLY A 138 -4.68 1.95 -19.17
CA GLY A 138 -3.54 1.76 -20.08
C GLY A 138 -2.17 1.88 -19.44
N ALA A 139 -2.00 2.56 -18.33
CA ALA A 139 -0.73 2.69 -17.62
C ALA A 139 -0.88 3.34 -16.25
N GLY A 140 0.06 3.01 -15.37
CA GLY A 140 0.24 3.67 -14.08
C GLY A 140 -0.76 3.26 -13.01
N VAL A 141 -0.49 3.73 -11.82
CA VAL A 141 -1.41 3.67 -10.67
C VAL A 141 -1.61 5.11 -10.24
N PRO A 142 -2.81 5.68 -10.39
CA PRO A 142 -3.04 7.06 -9.96
C PRO A 142 -2.90 7.15 -8.44
N GLU A 143 -2.26 8.21 -7.99
CA GLU A 143 -2.09 8.54 -6.57
C GLU A 143 -2.68 9.92 -6.33
N ILE A 144 -3.03 10.19 -5.08
CA ILE A 144 -3.48 11.51 -4.69
C ILE A 144 -2.39 12.55 -4.98
N ASP A 145 -2.76 13.65 -5.61
CA ASP A 145 -1.88 14.79 -5.80
C ASP A 145 -1.72 15.56 -4.49
N SER A 146 -0.60 15.37 -3.83
CA SER A 146 -0.18 16.10 -2.64
C SER A 146 0.81 17.23 -2.96
N ALA A 147 0.80 17.71 -4.18
CA ALA A 147 1.60 18.84 -4.67
C ALA A 147 3.13 18.67 -4.49
N GLN A 148 3.64 17.46 -4.36
CA GLN A 148 5.06 17.23 -4.10
C GLN A 148 5.99 17.60 -5.26
N PHE A 149 5.46 17.70 -6.48
CA PHE A 149 6.21 18.04 -7.68
C PHE A 149 6.25 19.55 -7.97
N PHE A 150 5.52 20.36 -7.20
CA PHE A 150 5.49 21.79 -7.36
C PHE A 150 6.47 22.46 -6.38
N PRO A 151 7.23 23.47 -6.80
CA PRO A 151 8.19 24.19 -5.94
C PRO A 151 7.53 24.75 -4.67
N ASP A 152 6.36 25.35 -4.82
CA ASP A 152 5.60 25.97 -3.72
C ASP A 152 4.53 25.04 -3.16
N ARG A 153 4.52 23.76 -3.56
CA ARG A 153 3.57 22.72 -3.13
C ARG A 153 2.13 23.20 -3.25
N TYR A 154 1.39 23.23 -2.13
CA TYR A 154 -0.03 23.58 -2.07
C TYR A 154 -0.32 25.06 -2.39
N ASP A 155 0.69 25.91 -2.38
CA ASP A 155 0.58 27.34 -2.71
C ASP A 155 0.90 27.62 -4.18
N ASP A 156 1.29 26.59 -4.94
CA ASP A 156 1.47 26.68 -6.40
C ASP A 156 0.10 26.89 -7.07
N PRO A 157 -0.04 27.91 -7.95
CA PRO A 157 -1.34 28.24 -8.58
C PRO A 157 -1.88 27.16 -9.52
N ARG A 158 -1.07 26.19 -9.90
CA ARG A 158 -1.51 25.04 -10.72
C ARG A 158 -2.15 23.93 -9.89
N TRP A 159 -1.92 23.94 -8.57
CA TRP A 159 -2.52 22.92 -7.70
C TRP A 159 -3.90 23.35 -7.24
N VAL A 160 -4.86 22.45 -7.32
CA VAL A 160 -6.24 22.67 -6.86
C VAL A 160 -6.54 21.76 -5.69
N CYS A 161 -6.99 22.35 -4.58
CA CYS A 161 -7.37 21.58 -3.41
C CYS A 161 -8.61 20.72 -3.72
N PRO A 162 -8.56 19.41 -3.52
CA PRO A 162 -9.75 18.57 -3.65
C PRO A 162 -10.80 18.96 -2.61
N LYS A 163 -12.07 18.88 -2.98
CA LYS A 163 -13.20 19.09 -2.06
C LYS A 163 -13.38 17.89 -1.15
N TYR A 164 -13.25 16.69 -1.71
CA TYR A 164 -13.30 15.43 -0.99
C TYR A 164 -12.12 14.53 -1.32
N ILE A 165 -11.66 13.84 -0.28
CA ILE A 165 -10.68 12.75 -0.40
C ILE A 165 -11.36 11.50 0.14
N MET A 166 -11.57 10.50 -0.71
CA MET A 166 -12.00 9.18 -0.28
C MET A 166 -10.78 8.33 0.08
N VAL A 167 -10.76 7.85 1.32
CA VAL A 167 -9.70 6.98 1.86
C VAL A 167 -10.28 5.59 2.07
N TRP A 168 -9.92 4.64 1.22
CA TRP A 168 -10.52 3.32 1.17
C TRP A 168 -9.53 2.23 1.55
N GLY A 169 -9.85 1.49 2.61
CA GLY A 169 -9.03 0.35 3.06
C GLY A 169 -7.57 0.71 3.37
N LYS A 170 -7.34 1.94 3.82
CA LYS A 170 -6.03 2.51 4.07
C LYS A 170 -6.06 3.37 5.34
N ASP A 171 -5.08 3.17 6.20
CA ASP A 171 -4.84 4.06 7.33
C ASP A 171 -3.45 4.72 7.20
N PRO A 172 -3.32 5.75 6.37
CA PRO A 172 -2.01 6.32 6.04
C PRO A 172 -1.35 7.04 7.21
N LEU A 173 -2.10 7.46 8.21
CA LEU A 173 -1.54 8.06 9.43
C LEU A 173 -0.79 7.03 10.28
N TYR A 174 -1.11 5.74 10.11
CA TYR A 174 -0.45 4.63 10.79
C TYR A 174 0.56 3.91 9.91
N SER A 175 0.17 3.58 8.68
CA SER A 175 0.98 2.77 7.77
C SER A 175 2.05 3.58 7.04
N SER A 176 1.79 4.85 6.75
CA SER A 176 2.69 5.74 6.03
C SER A 176 2.62 7.18 6.58
N PRO A 177 2.93 7.38 7.88
CA PRO A 177 2.77 8.67 8.56
C PRO A 177 3.89 9.65 8.22
N ASP A 178 4.40 9.59 7.03
CA ASP A 178 5.39 10.53 6.49
C ASP A 178 4.71 11.72 5.79
N GLY A 179 5.53 12.62 5.25
CA GLY A 179 5.02 13.78 4.52
C GLY A 179 4.41 13.47 3.16
N PHE A 180 4.53 12.22 2.69
CA PHE A 180 4.08 11.84 1.35
C PHE A 180 2.62 11.37 1.34
N PHE A 181 2.20 10.56 2.32
CA PHE A 181 0.84 10.04 2.39
C PHE A 181 0.07 10.54 3.61
N GLY A 182 0.48 10.18 4.81
CA GLY A 182 -0.28 10.49 6.01
C GLY A 182 -0.38 11.98 6.29
N HIS A 183 0.74 12.68 6.34
CA HIS A 183 0.73 14.10 6.62
C HIS A 183 0.19 14.96 5.47
N SER A 184 0.30 14.50 4.22
CA SER A 184 -0.28 15.24 3.10
C SER A 184 -1.80 15.29 3.17
N ILE A 185 -2.44 14.20 3.58
CA ILE A 185 -3.90 14.20 3.82
C ILE A 185 -4.27 15.22 4.88
N ILE A 186 -3.54 15.26 6.01
CA ILE A 186 -3.77 16.26 7.07
C ILE A 186 -3.58 17.69 6.54
N ASP A 187 -2.52 17.92 5.75
CA ASP A 187 -2.24 19.24 5.18
C ASP A 187 -3.34 19.69 4.20
N ILE A 188 -3.91 18.76 3.43
CA ILE A 188 -5.02 19.04 2.51
C ILE A 188 -6.32 19.24 3.29
N MET A 189 -6.58 18.46 4.36
CA MET A 189 -7.71 18.69 5.26
C MET A 189 -7.68 20.09 5.89
N LYS A 190 -6.51 20.57 6.31
CA LYS A 190 -6.34 21.93 6.84
C LYS A 190 -6.67 23.03 5.81
N ARG A 191 -6.64 22.69 4.52
CA ARG A 191 -7.04 23.57 3.42
C ARG A 191 -8.52 23.44 3.03
N GLY A 192 -9.30 22.68 3.80
CA GLY A 192 -10.74 22.57 3.67
C GLY A 192 -11.24 21.32 2.97
N ALA A 193 -10.38 20.39 2.57
CA ALA A 193 -10.83 19.11 2.04
C ALA A 193 -11.56 18.29 3.11
N LYS A 194 -12.68 17.71 2.75
CA LYS A 194 -13.45 16.79 3.57
C LYS A 194 -13.07 15.35 3.29
N ILE A 195 -13.29 14.47 4.23
CA ILE A 195 -12.91 13.06 4.13
C ILE A 195 -14.14 12.17 4.04
N ILE A 196 -14.06 11.19 3.15
CA ILE A 196 -14.91 10.01 3.13
C ILE A 196 -14.01 8.84 3.47
N THR A 197 -14.36 8.03 4.46
CA THR A 197 -13.59 6.82 4.78
C THR A 197 -14.40 5.56 4.52
N VAL A 198 -13.74 4.55 3.96
CA VAL A 198 -14.28 3.20 3.80
C VAL A 198 -13.32 2.25 4.52
N ASP A 199 -13.63 1.91 5.76
CA ASP A 199 -12.77 1.07 6.63
C ASP A 199 -13.66 0.37 7.68
N PRO A 200 -13.45 -0.92 7.97
CA PRO A 200 -14.18 -1.61 9.03
C PRO A 200 -13.88 -1.07 10.44
N ARG A 201 -12.77 -0.36 10.61
CA ARG A 201 -12.36 0.21 11.88
C ARG A 201 -12.67 1.70 11.93
N LEU A 202 -13.07 2.19 13.10
CA LEU A 202 -13.13 3.62 13.34
C LEU A 202 -11.70 4.15 13.58
N THR A 203 -11.02 4.47 12.49
CA THR A 203 -9.69 5.10 12.54
C THR A 203 -9.77 6.55 12.91
N TRP A 204 -8.62 7.23 13.12
CA TRP A 204 -8.61 8.67 13.33
C TRP A 204 -9.25 9.42 12.15
N LEU A 205 -8.94 9.01 10.92
CA LEU A 205 -9.58 9.59 9.72
C LEU A 205 -11.08 9.29 9.70
N GLY A 206 -11.50 8.06 10.06
CA GLY A 206 -12.91 7.69 10.17
C GLY A 206 -13.68 8.57 11.17
N ALA A 207 -13.07 8.86 12.32
CA ALA A 207 -13.67 9.73 13.34
C ALA A 207 -13.75 11.22 12.91
N HIS A 208 -12.97 11.63 11.91
CA HIS A 208 -12.94 12.99 11.37
C HIS A 208 -13.52 13.09 9.96
N SER A 209 -14.06 12.00 9.43
CA SER A 209 -14.71 11.98 8.12
C SER A 209 -16.14 12.53 8.19
N GLU A 210 -16.59 13.12 7.10
CA GLU A 210 -17.99 13.51 6.95
C GLU A 210 -18.89 12.28 6.74
N TYR A 211 -18.35 11.27 6.03
CA TYR A 211 -19.01 9.98 5.83
C TYR A 211 -18.01 8.86 6.17
N HIS A 212 -18.44 7.96 7.04
CA HIS A 212 -17.69 6.76 7.41
C HIS A 212 -18.46 5.50 7.02
N LEU A 213 -18.06 4.87 5.93
CA LEU A 213 -18.64 3.62 5.45
C LEU A 213 -17.98 2.44 6.15
N GLN A 214 -18.55 2.02 7.29
CA GLN A 214 -18.02 0.94 8.10
C GLN A 214 -18.51 -0.41 7.56
N LEU A 215 -17.74 -0.98 6.65
CA LEU A 215 -18.12 -2.19 5.93
C LEU A 215 -17.69 -3.47 6.67
N ARG A 216 -18.38 -4.56 6.39
CA ARG A 216 -17.93 -5.90 6.72
C ARG A 216 -16.70 -6.24 5.88
N PRO A 217 -15.58 -6.71 6.48
CA PRO A 217 -14.37 -7.07 5.72
C PRO A 217 -14.65 -8.03 4.56
N GLY A 218 -14.08 -7.73 3.38
CA GLY A 218 -14.25 -8.53 2.17
C GLY A 218 -15.51 -8.22 1.37
N THR A 219 -16.20 -7.11 1.64
CA THR A 219 -17.39 -6.67 0.88
C THR A 219 -17.17 -5.37 0.11
N ASP A 220 -15.92 -5.00 -0.11
CA ASP A 220 -15.52 -3.78 -0.78
C ASP A 220 -16.14 -3.64 -2.17
N ALA A 221 -16.16 -4.72 -2.96
CA ALA A 221 -16.78 -4.73 -4.28
C ALA A 221 -18.28 -4.37 -4.22
N ALA A 222 -19.02 -4.88 -3.22
CA ALA A 222 -20.43 -4.55 -3.05
C ALA A 222 -20.63 -3.07 -2.74
N VAL A 223 -19.77 -2.49 -1.88
CA VAL A 223 -19.80 -1.05 -1.57
C VAL A 223 -19.47 -0.23 -2.81
N GLY A 224 -18.47 -0.64 -3.61
CA GLY A 224 -18.13 0.02 -4.87
C GLY A 224 -19.28 0.00 -5.87
N MET A 225 -19.92 -1.15 -6.06
CA MET A 225 -21.08 -1.27 -6.94
C MET A 225 -22.26 -0.41 -6.48
N GLY A 226 -22.52 -0.33 -5.18
CA GLY A 226 -23.56 0.55 -4.64
C GLY A 226 -23.23 2.02 -4.78
N PHE A 227 -21.96 2.39 -4.61
CA PHE A 227 -21.50 3.76 -4.82
C PHE A 227 -21.72 4.19 -6.28
N LEU A 228 -21.34 3.33 -7.23
CA LEU A 228 -21.62 3.53 -8.66
C LEU A 228 -23.12 3.52 -8.98
N ASN A 229 -23.91 2.66 -8.33
CA ASN A 229 -25.36 2.64 -8.52
C ASN A 229 -25.97 4.00 -8.21
N VAL A 230 -25.62 4.62 -7.09
CA VAL A 230 -26.11 5.97 -6.74
C VAL A 230 -25.67 7.00 -7.78
N ILE A 231 -24.39 7.04 -8.14
CA ILE A 231 -23.85 8.01 -9.10
C ILE A 231 -24.55 7.90 -10.45
N ILE A 232 -24.72 6.68 -10.95
CA ILE A 232 -25.28 6.44 -12.30
C ILE A 232 -26.80 6.60 -12.30
N SER A 233 -27.52 6.07 -11.30
CA SER A 233 -28.97 6.15 -11.26
C SER A 233 -29.50 7.57 -11.00
N GLU A 234 -28.71 8.40 -10.33
CA GLU A 234 -29.04 9.82 -10.08
C GLU A 234 -28.43 10.77 -11.12
N ASP A 235 -27.81 10.23 -12.17
CA ASP A 235 -27.27 11.02 -13.27
C ASP A 235 -26.18 12.03 -12.82
N LEU A 236 -25.30 11.61 -11.89
CA LEU A 236 -24.27 12.46 -11.29
C LEU A 236 -22.88 12.30 -11.94
N TYR A 237 -22.76 11.54 -12.99
CA TYR A 237 -21.50 11.31 -13.71
C TYR A 237 -21.23 12.38 -14.77
N ASP A 238 -19.99 12.51 -15.22
CA ASP A 238 -19.58 13.41 -16.30
C ASP A 238 -19.92 12.78 -17.65
N HIS A 239 -21.02 13.25 -18.27
CA HIS A 239 -21.48 12.76 -19.57
C HIS A 239 -20.45 12.94 -20.69
N ASP A 240 -19.81 14.11 -20.73
CA ASP A 240 -18.79 14.42 -21.73
C ASP A 240 -17.58 13.49 -21.65
N PHE A 241 -17.19 13.16 -20.41
CA PHE A 241 -16.10 12.22 -20.17
C PHE A 241 -16.50 10.79 -20.58
N VAL A 242 -17.68 10.35 -20.16
CA VAL A 242 -18.20 9.01 -20.47
C VAL A 242 -18.32 8.84 -21.98
N GLU A 243 -18.94 9.79 -22.69
CA GLU A 243 -19.12 9.71 -24.15
C GLU A 243 -17.80 9.68 -24.91
N LYS A 244 -16.80 10.47 -24.47
CA LYS A 244 -15.55 10.64 -25.23
C LYS A 244 -14.47 9.59 -24.87
N TRP A 245 -14.46 9.08 -23.63
CA TRP A 245 -13.32 8.34 -23.10
C TRP A 245 -13.66 6.97 -22.52
N CYS A 246 -14.95 6.66 -22.29
CA CYS A 246 -15.34 5.39 -21.69
C CYS A 246 -15.85 4.41 -22.74
N TYR A 247 -15.53 3.14 -22.50
CA TYR A 247 -16.08 2.02 -23.27
C TYR A 247 -16.76 1.05 -22.28
N GLY A 248 -17.92 0.50 -22.68
CA GLY A 248 -18.65 -0.46 -21.85
C GLY A 248 -19.50 0.18 -20.74
N PHE A 249 -19.91 1.45 -20.90
CA PHE A 249 -20.69 2.14 -19.87
C PHE A 249 -22.10 1.56 -19.71
N GLU A 250 -22.74 1.12 -20.80
CA GLU A 250 -24.05 0.50 -20.77
C GLU A 250 -24.04 -0.84 -20.02
N GLU A 251 -22.99 -1.63 -20.20
CA GLU A 251 -22.79 -2.88 -19.47
C GLU A 251 -22.56 -2.61 -17.97
N LEU A 252 -21.79 -1.57 -17.63
CA LEU A 252 -21.62 -1.13 -16.26
C LEU A 252 -22.94 -0.68 -15.65
N PHE A 253 -23.73 0.12 -16.38
CA PHE A 253 -25.04 0.58 -15.94
C PHE A 253 -25.97 -0.59 -15.59
N GLU A 254 -26.04 -1.62 -16.45
CA GLU A 254 -26.84 -2.82 -16.17
C GLU A 254 -26.28 -3.61 -14.96
N ALA A 255 -24.94 -3.70 -14.83
CA ALA A 255 -24.31 -4.45 -13.74
C ALA A 255 -24.53 -3.80 -12.36
N VAL A 256 -24.64 -2.48 -12.28
CA VAL A 256 -24.83 -1.78 -11.00
C VAL A 256 -26.29 -1.72 -10.55
N LYS A 257 -27.26 -1.86 -11.45
CA LYS A 257 -28.71 -1.77 -11.13
C LYS A 257 -29.15 -2.61 -9.93
N PRO A 258 -28.72 -3.88 -9.76
CA PRO A 258 -29.13 -4.70 -8.63
C PRO A 258 -28.53 -4.25 -7.28
N TRP A 259 -27.53 -3.38 -7.30
CA TRP A 259 -26.77 -2.98 -6.12
C TRP A 259 -27.36 -1.70 -5.50
N THR A 260 -28.64 -1.75 -5.15
CA THR A 260 -29.28 -0.64 -4.42
C THR A 260 -28.62 -0.44 -3.05
N PRO A 261 -28.74 0.75 -2.44
CA PRO A 261 -28.21 0.99 -1.10
C PRO A 261 -28.66 -0.03 -0.06
N GLU A 262 -29.91 -0.51 -0.14
CA GLU A 262 -30.46 -1.54 0.76
C GLU A 262 -29.80 -2.90 0.51
N LYS A 263 -29.55 -3.26 -0.76
CA LYS A 263 -28.84 -4.49 -1.10
C LYS A 263 -27.39 -4.44 -0.63
N VAL A 264 -26.74 -3.30 -0.73
CA VAL A 264 -25.39 -3.09 -0.19
C VAL A 264 -25.38 -3.25 1.33
N GLN A 265 -26.38 -2.68 2.04
CA GLN A 265 -26.49 -2.85 3.49
C GLN A 265 -26.62 -4.32 3.90
N GLU A 266 -27.46 -5.08 3.21
CA GLU A 266 -27.64 -6.51 3.47
C GLU A 266 -26.30 -7.28 3.41
N VAL A 267 -25.46 -6.94 2.44
CA VAL A 267 -24.18 -7.62 2.19
C VAL A 267 -23.04 -7.09 3.04
N SER A 268 -22.95 -5.77 3.16
CA SER A 268 -21.76 -5.06 3.68
C SER A 268 -21.95 -4.45 5.06
N TRP A 269 -23.19 -4.34 5.55
CA TRP A 269 -23.57 -3.64 6.79
C TRP A 269 -23.44 -2.11 6.72
N VAL A 270 -23.05 -1.55 5.59
CA VAL A 270 -22.97 -0.09 5.42
C VAL A 270 -24.37 0.50 5.45
N ASP A 271 -24.52 1.57 6.21
CA ASP A 271 -25.78 2.32 6.28
C ASP A 271 -26.11 2.96 4.92
N PRO A 272 -27.33 2.77 4.38
CA PRO A 272 -27.75 3.32 3.09
C PRO A 272 -27.66 4.83 2.99
N GLU A 273 -28.00 5.56 4.06
CA GLU A 273 -27.94 7.03 4.06
C GLU A 273 -26.49 7.51 3.98
N GLN A 274 -25.57 6.83 4.68
CA GLN A 274 -24.14 7.10 4.61
C GLN A 274 -23.58 6.82 3.20
N LEU A 275 -23.97 5.70 2.58
CA LEU A 275 -23.55 5.35 1.23
C LEU A 275 -24.02 6.41 0.21
N VAL A 276 -25.30 6.73 0.23
CA VAL A 276 -25.91 7.71 -0.68
C VAL A 276 -25.30 9.10 -0.49
N GLY A 277 -25.15 9.52 0.78
CA GLY A 277 -24.53 10.80 1.12
C GLY A 277 -23.10 10.91 0.61
N ALA A 278 -22.29 9.86 0.84
CA ALA A 278 -20.90 9.80 0.39
C ALA A 278 -20.79 9.82 -1.14
N ALA A 279 -21.61 9.04 -1.85
CA ALA A 279 -21.60 8.99 -3.31
C ALA A 279 -21.98 10.34 -3.93
N ARG A 280 -23.04 10.95 -3.46
CA ARG A 280 -23.44 12.30 -3.89
C ARG A 280 -22.37 13.34 -3.60
N ALA A 281 -21.82 13.35 -2.38
CA ALA A 281 -20.77 14.29 -1.98
C ALA A 281 -19.53 14.16 -2.88
N PHE A 282 -19.11 12.95 -3.17
CA PHE A 282 -17.97 12.69 -4.03
C PHE A 282 -18.20 13.12 -5.48
N ALA A 283 -19.36 12.79 -6.05
CA ALA A 283 -19.68 13.06 -7.45
C ALA A 283 -19.98 14.53 -7.76
N THR A 284 -20.64 15.24 -6.84
CA THR A 284 -21.11 16.62 -7.10
C THR A 284 -20.14 17.72 -6.64
N ASN A 285 -19.06 17.37 -5.96
CA ASN A 285 -18.07 18.33 -5.44
C ASN A 285 -16.69 18.15 -6.10
N ALA A 286 -16.59 18.44 -7.37
CA ALA A 286 -15.31 18.39 -8.08
C ALA A 286 -14.38 19.56 -7.66
N PRO A 287 -13.05 19.34 -7.63
CA PRO A 287 -12.40 18.06 -7.81
C PRO A 287 -12.48 17.19 -6.54
N SER A 288 -12.75 15.91 -6.73
CA SER A 288 -12.66 14.89 -5.69
C SER A 288 -11.62 13.87 -6.07
N THR A 289 -11.00 13.24 -5.09
CA THR A 289 -9.96 12.24 -5.32
C THR A 289 -10.11 11.05 -4.39
N ALA A 290 -9.56 9.90 -4.78
CA ALA A 290 -9.56 8.69 -3.97
C ALA A 290 -8.14 8.17 -3.77
N THR A 291 -7.89 7.63 -2.61
CA THR A 291 -6.68 6.84 -2.30
C THR A 291 -7.09 5.56 -1.61
N TRP A 292 -6.50 4.44 -2.02
CA TRP A 292 -6.83 3.14 -1.45
C TRP A 292 -5.59 2.39 -0.98
N GLY A 293 -5.83 1.44 -0.10
CA GLY A 293 -4.79 0.59 0.48
C GLY A 293 -4.86 -0.85 0.01
N VAL A 294 -3.88 -1.64 0.45
CA VAL A 294 -3.77 -3.07 0.11
C VAL A 294 -4.93 -3.91 0.65
N ALA A 295 -5.81 -3.35 1.48
CA ALA A 295 -7.00 -4.07 1.93
C ALA A 295 -7.91 -4.47 0.77
N LEU A 296 -8.02 -3.64 -0.27
CA LEU A 296 -8.74 -3.98 -1.49
C LEU A 296 -8.03 -5.09 -2.25
N ASP A 297 -6.71 -4.98 -2.42
CA ASP A 297 -5.90 -5.97 -3.14
C ASP A 297 -5.89 -7.34 -2.45
N GLN A 298 -6.09 -7.39 -1.14
CA GLN A 298 -6.06 -8.61 -0.34
C GLN A 298 -7.43 -9.29 -0.19
N SER A 299 -8.46 -8.74 -0.81
CA SER A 299 -9.78 -9.36 -0.82
C SER A 299 -9.88 -10.45 -1.89
N LYS A 300 -10.83 -11.38 -1.71
CA LYS A 300 -11.09 -12.44 -2.69
C LYS A 300 -11.58 -11.89 -4.04
N GLN A 301 -12.22 -10.73 -4.04
CA GLN A 301 -12.71 -10.01 -5.23
C GLN A 301 -11.84 -8.81 -5.56
N SER A 302 -10.56 -8.85 -5.26
CA SER A 302 -9.65 -7.71 -5.35
C SER A 302 -9.61 -7.01 -6.71
N THR A 303 -9.74 -7.77 -7.81
CA THR A 303 -9.78 -7.19 -9.16
C THR A 303 -11.14 -6.63 -9.56
N GLN A 304 -12.20 -6.97 -8.84
CA GLN A 304 -13.54 -6.44 -9.04
C GLN A 304 -13.86 -5.27 -8.11
N ALA A 305 -13.13 -5.12 -7.02
CA ALA A 305 -13.28 -4.02 -6.07
C ALA A 305 -12.53 -2.78 -6.51
#